data_a0fbb1b4849faf9e75b6f8a871df1258
#
_entry.id   a0fbb1b4849faf9e75b6f8a871df1258
#
_cell.length_a   1.000
_cell.length_b   1.000
_cell.length_c   1.000
_cell.angle_alpha   90.00
_cell.angle_beta   90.00
_cell.angle_gamma   90.00
#
_symmetry.space_group_name_H-M   'P 1'
#
loop_
_entity.id
_entity.type
_entity.pdbx_description
1 polymer ?
#
loop_
_entity_poly.entity_id
_entity_poly.type
_entity_poly.pdbx_seq_one_letter_code
_entity_poly.pdbx_strand_id
1 'polypeptide(L)'
;MLEKIRKGGGLGVFCHPYWFTGHRYSPSGALTSYLLQTQPFDAYELLGGYDRQSVDSNTLQVTRYYEERAMGNELPIVGVSDSHGCETGSLFGWYYTVVLSPTLTHSDLIISIKDLFSVAVESIPGESSRVYGPFRLVKYVLFLLREVLPQQDTLCVEEGRLMLAHLAGDASAAKSLKTLSGWTARRLDTLWA
;
A
#
# COMPACT_ATOMS: atom_id res chain seq x y z
N MET A 1 -3.03 -11.06 -21.30
CA MET A 1 -1.91 -10.76 -20.39
C MET A 1 -2.28 -11.09 -18.94
N LEU A 2 -3.34 -10.52 -18.39
CA LEU A 2 -3.79 -10.75 -16.99
C LEU A 2 -4.03 -12.23 -16.64
N GLU A 3 -4.60 -13.01 -17.56
CA GLU A 3 -4.77 -14.45 -17.34
C GLU A 3 -3.45 -15.21 -17.13
N LYS A 4 -2.38 -14.80 -17.81
CA LYS A 4 -1.04 -15.39 -17.61
C LYS A 4 -0.48 -15.03 -16.24
N ILE A 5 -0.72 -13.81 -15.76
CA ILE A 5 -0.33 -13.36 -14.42
C ILE A 5 -1.04 -14.23 -13.37
N ARG A 6 -2.36 -14.40 -13.49
CA ARG A 6 -3.15 -15.26 -12.58
C ARG A 6 -2.70 -16.71 -12.59
N LYS A 7 -2.41 -17.28 -13.76
CA LYS A 7 -1.86 -18.65 -13.88
C LYS A 7 -0.49 -18.80 -13.21
N GLY A 8 0.30 -17.74 -13.17
CA GLY A 8 1.57 -17.68 -12.43
C GLY A 8 1.42 -17.38 -10.94
N GLY A 9 0.19 -17.29 -10.40
CA GLY A 9 -0.06 -16.94 -9.01
C GLY A 9 0.07 -15.44 -8.70
N GLY A 10 0.08 -14.57 -9.71
CA GLY A 10 0.22 -13.12 -9.55
C GLY A 10 -1.11 -12.38 -9.42
N LEU A 11 -1.03 -11.11 -9.03
CA LEU A 11 -2.13 -10.15 -8.94
C LEU A 11 -2.04 -9.15 -10.10
N GLY A 12 -3.10 -9.03 -10.89
CA GLY A 12 -3.19 -8.04 -11.96
C GLY A 12 -3.77 -6.73 -11.46
N VAL A 13 -2.98 -5.66 -11.44
CA VAL A 13 -3.42 -4.34 -10.97
C VAL A 13 -3.66 -3.41 -12.16
N PHE A 14 -4.79 -2.69 -12.13
CA PHE A 14 -5.06 -1.58 -13.05
C PHE A 14 -4.42 -0.31 -12.50
N CYS A 15 -3.26 0.04 -13.06
CA CYS A 15 -2.42 1.14 -12.61
C CYS A 15 -2.68 2.42 -13.40
N HIS A 16 -2.44 3.56 -12.76
CA HIS A 16 -2.42 4.92 -13.33
C HIS A 16 -3.62 5.28 -14.21
N PRO A 17 -4.87 5.01 -13.80
CA PRO A 17 -6.04 5.22 -14.66
C PRO A 17 -6.27 6.68 -15.06
N TYR A 18 -5.64 7.60 -14.37
CA TYR A 18 -5.74 9.04 -14.62
C TYR A 18 -4.37 9.74 -14.73
N TRP A 19 -3.36 9.02 -15.19
CA TRP A 19 -2.06 9.64 -15.44
C TRP A 19 -2.17 10.68 -16.55
N PHE A 20 -1.85 11.93 -16.20
CA PHE A 20 -1.92 13.04 -17.12
C PHE A 20 -0.55 13.26 -17.77
N THR A 21 -0.48 13.16 -19.09
CA THR A 21 0.74 13.38 -19.85
C THR A 21 0.47 14.22 -21.10
N GLY A 22 1.30 15.21 -21.35
CA GLY A 22 1.06 16.19 -22.40
C GLY A 22 -0.16 17.03 -22.08
N HIS A 23 -1.30 16.78 -22.71
CA HIS A 23 -2.56 17.50 -22.48
C HIS A 23 -3.75 16.53 -22.41
N ARG A 24 -3.53 15.28 -22.01
CA ARG A 24 -4.56 14.24 -21.94
C ARG A 24 -4.24 13.18 -20.88
N TYR A 25 -5.28 12.52 -20.42
CA TYR A 25 -5.13 11.33 -19.59
C TYR A 25 -4.74 10.11 -20.42
N SER A 26 -3.87 9.27 -19.86
CA SER A 26 -3.44 7.99 -20.42
C SER A 26 -3.57 6.91 -19.34
N PRO A 27 -4.46 5.92 -19.51
CA PRO A 27 -5.33 5.64 -20.65
C PRO A 27 -6.44 6.68 -20.88
N SER A 28 -7.12 6.60 -22.03
CA SER A 28 -8.26 7.49 -22.31
C SER A 28 -9.44 7.19 -21.37
N GLY A 29 -10.28 8.19 -21.09
CA GLY A 29 -11.44 8.01 -20.22
C GLY A 29 -12.42 6.92 -20.71
N ALA A 30 -12.56 6.71 -22.01
CA ALA A 30 -13.38 5.64 -22.58
C ALA A 30 -12.80 4.26 -22.25
N LEU A 31 -11.48 4.09 -22.38
CA LEU A 31 -10.81 2.84 -22.02
C LEU A 31 -10.86 2.59 -20.50
N THR A 32 -10.65 3.61 -19.68
CA THR A 32 -10.78 3.54 -18.22
C THR A 32 -12.19 3.08 -17.82
N SER A 33 -13.24 3.68 -18.38
CA SER A 33 -14.61 3.29 -18.10
C SER A 33 -14.91 1.85 -18.55
N TYR A 34 -14.43 1.44 -19.71
CA TYR A 34 -14.58 0.06 -20.19
C TYR A 34 -13.89 -0.94 -19.26
N LEU A 35 -12.68 -0.64 -18.80
CA LEU A 35 -11.94 -1.52 -17.88
C LEU A 35 -12.62 -1.62 -16.51
N LEU A 36 -13.18 -0.53 -15.99
CA LEU A 36 -13.93 -0.54 -14.73
C LEU A 36 -15.25 -1.31 -14.85
N GLN A 37 -15.95 -1.19 -15.97
CA GLN A 37 -17.20 -1.96 -16.22
C GLN A 37 -16.95 -3.46 -16.37
N THR A 38 -15.85 -3.85 -17.05
CA THR A 38 -15.56 -5.27 -17.35
C THR A 38 -14.68 -5.93 -16.29
N GLN A 39 -14.00 -5.15 -15.46
CA GLN A 39 -13.10 -5.57 -14.37
C GLN A 39 -12.19 -6.76 -14.73
N PRO A 40 -11.41 -6.69 -15.81
CA PRO A 40 -10.51 -7.77 -16.20
C PRO A 40 -9.30 -7.92 -15.24
N PHE A 41 -9.05 -6.93 -14.42
CA PHE A 41 -7.98 -6.84 -13.41
C PHE A 41 -8.44 -7.43 -12.06
N ASP A 42 -7.52 -7.63 -11.13
CA ASP A 42 -7.78 -8.16 -9.79
C ASP A 42 -7.86 -7.07 -8.73
N ALA A 43 -7.16 -5.94 -8.94
CA ALA A 43 -7.19 -4.80 -8.04
C ALA A 43 -7.03 -3.49 -8.81
N TYR A 44 -7.52 -2.40 -8.21
CA TYR A 44 -7.45 -1.04 -8.71
C TYR A 44 -6.43 -0.25 -7.92
N GLU A 45 -5.51 0.43 -8.60
CA GLU A 45 -4.63 1.39 -7.96
C GLU A 45 -5.44 2.62 -7.55
N LEU A 46 -5.79 2.66 -6.26
CA LEU A 46 -6.54 3.78 -5.71
C LEU A 46 -5.66 5.01 -5.47
N LEU A 47 -4.45 4.75 -4.99
CA LEU A 47 -3.41 5.75 -4.79
C LEU A 47 -2.17 5.32 -5.56
N GLY A 48 -1.71 6.17 -6.45
CA GLY A 48 -0.52 5.94 -7.25
C GLY A 48 0.61 6.90 -6.93
N GLY A 49 1.77 6.64 -7.52
CA GLY A 49 3.01 7.38 -7.35
C GLY A 49 3.03 8.75 -8.03
N TYR A 50 2.07 9.60 -7.72
CA TYR A 50 2.03 10.96 -8.23
C TYR A 50 2.75 11.91 -7.29
N ASP A 51 3.54 12.79 -7.86
CA ASP A 51 4.21 13.85 -7.13
C ASP A 51 3.23 14.94 -6.64
N ARG A 52 3.74 15.92 -5.88
CA ARG A 52 2.93 17.00 -5.32
C ARG A 52 2.29 17.92 -6.38
N GLN A 53 2.78 17.90 -7.61
CA GLN A 53 2.24 18.69 -8.72
C GLN A 53 1.09 17.96 -9.44
N SER A 54 1.03 16.64 -9.31
CA SER A 54 0.03 15.80 -9.99
C SER A 54 -1.18 15.49 -9.10
N VAL A 55 -1.66 16.48 -8.34
CA VAL A 55 -2.73 16.33 -7.34
C VAL A 55 -4.06 15.83 -7.91
N ASP A 56 -4.34 16.09 -9.18
CA ASP A 56 -5.62 15.70 -9.79
C ASP A 56 -5.77 14.18 -9.91
N SER A 57 -4.69 13.47 -10.20
CA SER A 57 -4.70 12.05 -10.53
C SER A 57 -5.23 11.18 -9.38
N ASN A 58 -4.66 11.31 -8.18
CA ASN A 58 -5.15 10.58 -7.00
C ASN A 58 -6.57 11.04 -6.61
N THR A 59 -6.90 12.32 -6.77
CA THR A 59 -8.25 12.83 -6.53
C THR A 59 -9.26 12.16 -7.46
N LEU A 60 -8.96 12.05 -8.74
CA LEU A 60 -9.82 11.39 -9.72
C LEU A 60 -9.93 9.88 -9.44
N GLN A 61 -8.83 9.21 -9.09
CA GLN A 61 -8.84 7.79 -8.73
C GLN A 61 -9.74 7.51 -7.52
N VAL A 62 -9.62 8.29 -6.47
CA VAL A 62 -10.44 8.17 -5.26
C VAL A 62 -11.91 8.49 -5.55
N THR A 63 -12.18 9.56 -6.31
CA THR A 63 -13.55 9.94 -6.67
C THR A 63 -14.21 8.84 -7.50
N ARG A 64 -13.49 8.30 -8.48
CA ARG A 64 -13.99 7.20 -9.32
C ARG A 64 -14.25 5.93 -8.52
N TYR A 65 -13.40 5.59 -7.57
CA TYR A 65 -13.65 4.46 -6.67
C TYR A 65 -14.97 4.60 -5.92
N TYR A 66 -15.26 5.76 -5.36
CA TYR A 66 -16.51 5.98 -4.65
C TYR A 66 -17.72 5.97 -5.58
N GLU A 67 -17.58 6.47 -6.81
CA GLU A 67 -18.62 6.36 -7.83
C GLU A 67 -18.94 4.90 -8.17
N GLU A 68 -17.93 4.08 -8.42
CA GLU A 68 -18.09 2.64 -8.67
C GLU A 68 -18.75 1.93 -7.47
N ARG A 69 -18.33 2.25 -6.25
CA ARG A 69 -18.96 1.72 -5.04
C ARG A 69 -20.41 2.13 -4.89
N ALA A 70 -20.77 3.37 -5.24
CA ALA A 70 -22.15 3.84 -5.22
C ALA A 70 -23.03 3.13 -6.26
N MET A 71 -22.45 2.68 -7.37
CA MET A 71 -23.12 1.85 -8.39
C MET A 71 -23.24 0.37 -8.01
N GLY A 72 -22.69 -0.03 -6.85
CA GLY A 72 -22.72 -1.42 -6.36
C GLY A 72 -21.54 -2.28 -6.82
N ASN A 73 -20.55 -1.70 -7.48
CA ASN A 73 -19.36 -2.42 -7.94
C ASN A 73 -18.40 -2.63 -6.77
N GLU A 74 -18.02 -3.87 -6.51
CA GLU A 74 -16.94 -4.19 -5.60
C GLU A 74 -15.59 -4.04 -6.31
N LEU A 75 -14.72 -3.20 -5.76
CA LEU A 75 -13.45 -2.87 -6.38
C LEU A 75 -12.33 -3.05 -5.35
N PRO A 76 -11.58 -4.18 -5.41
CA PRO A 76 -10.39 -4.35 -4.59
C PRO A 76 -9.37 -3.25 -4.88
N ILE A 77 -8.74 -2.70 -3.85
CA ILE A 77 -7.88 -1.53 -3.96
C ILE A 77 -6.48 -1.77 -3.43
N VAL A 78 -5.52 -1.05 -4.02
CA VAL A 78 -4.13 -0.98 -3.54
C VAL A 78 -3.64 0.47 -3.58
N GLY A 79 -2.69 0.80 -2.72
CA GLY A 79 -1.86 1.98 -2.80
C GLY A 79 -0.44 1.55 -3.17
N VAL A 80 0.19 2.21 -4.12
CA VAL A 80 1.55 1.90 -4.57
C VAL A 80 2.35 3.19 -4.73
N SER A 81 3.62 3.18 -4.33
CA SER A 81 4.44 4.39 -4.39
C SER A 81 4.92 4.72 -5.80
N ASP A 82 5.03 3.72 -6.66
CA ASP A 82 5.70 3.84 -7.97
C ASP A 82 7.11 4.47 -7.86
N SER A 83 7.74 4.28 -6.71
CA SER A 83 9.08 4.83 -6.47
C SER A 83 10.11 4.14 -7.35
N HIS A 84 10.93 4.94 -8.02
CA HIS A 84 12.04 4.47 -8.86
C HIS A 84 13.38 4.45 -8.11
N GLY A 85 13.34 4.55 -6.79
CA GLY A 85 14.47 4.48 -5.88
C GLY A 85 14.10 4.95 -4.48
N CYS A 86 14.92 4.60 -3.49
CA CYS A 86 14.71 5.02 -2.10
C CYS A 86 15.71 6.10 -1.66
N GLU A 87 16.78 6.33 -2.43
CA GLU A 87 17.89 7.22 -2.04
C GLU A 87 17.48 8.70 -2.03
N THR A 88 16.63 9.10 -2.96
CA THR A 88 16.13 10.48 -3.04
C THR A 88 14.92 10.73 -2.14
N GLY A 89 14.33 9.69 -1.58
CA GLY A 89 13.10 9.75 -0.79
C GLY A 89 11.86 10.19 -1.58
N SER A 90 11.98 10.45 -2.89
CA SER A 90 10.84 10.85 -3.71
C SER A 90 9.88 9.67 -3.90
N LEU A 91 8.62 9.87 -3.53
CA LEU A 91 7.54 8.89 -3.58
C LEU A 91 7.73 7.65 -2.70
N PHE A 92 8.96 7.33 -2.28
CA PHE A 92 9.24 6.16 -1.46
C PHE A 92 8.48 6.23 -0.12
N GLY A 93 7.58 5.27 0.10
CA GLY A 93 6.74 5.21 1.29
C GLY A 93 5.60 6.23 1.34
N TRP A 94 5.38 7.06 0.30
CA TRP A 94 4.27 8.02 0.29
C TRP A 94 2.92 7.35 0.13
N TYR A 95 2.87 6.28 -0.65
CA TYR A 95 1.67 5.49 -0.89
C TYR A 95 1.97 4.02 -0.67
N TYR A 96 1.11 3.34 0.06
CA TYR A 96 1.27 1.91 0.31
C TYR A 96 -0.06 1.24 0.62
N THR A 97 -0.05 -0.08 0.56
CA THR A 97 -1.21 -0.90 0.90
C THR A 97 -1.02 -1.52 2.29
N VAL A 98 -2.04 -1.44 3.13
CA VAL A 98 -2.14 -2.31 4.30
C VAL A 98 -3.11 -3.42 3.98
N VAL A 99 -2.64 -4.66 4.07
CA VAL A 99 -3.42 -5.88 3.83
C VAL A 99 -3.65 -6.58 5.16
N LEU A 100 -4.91 -6.87 5.46
CA LEU A 100 -5.29 -7.68 6.61
C LEU A 100 -5.43 -9.13 6.15
N SER A 101 -4.44 -9.95 6.47
CA SER A 101 -4.33 -11.32 5.96
C SER A 101 -4.15 -12.31 7.12
N PRO A 102 -4.73 -13.53 7.04
CA PRO A 102 -4.55 -14.55 8.06
C PRO A 102 -3.10 -15.00 8.19
N THR A 103 -2.34 -15.01 7.10
CA THR A 103 -0.90 -15.33 7.09
C THR A 103 -0.12 -14.42 6.16
N LEU A 104 1.21 -14.51 6.19
CA LEU A 104 2.10 -13.77 5.29
C LEU A 104 2.44 -14.55 4.01
N THR A 105 1.67 -15.61 3.70
CA THR A 105 1.89 -16.33 2.44
C THR A 105 1.42 -15.48 1.26
N HIS A 106 2.10 -15.64 0.14
CA HIS A 106 1.78 -14.91 -1.09
C HIS A 106 0.31 -15.12 -1.53
N SER A 107 -0.19 -16.36 -1.43
CA SER A 107 -1.58 -16.68 -1.78
C SER A 107 -2.58 -15.98 -0.87
N ASP A 108 -2.35 -15.99 0.45
CA ASP A 108 -3.27 -15.37 1.40
C ASP A 108 -3.30 -13.83 1.24
N LEU A 109 -2.16 -13.21 0.96
CA LEU A 109 -2.09 -11.78 0.67
C LEU A 109 -2.90 -11.42 -0.58
N ILE A 110 -2.76 -12.19 -1.66
CA ILE A 110 -3.53 -11.97 -2.91
C ILE A 110 -5.03 -12.17 -2.67
N ILE A 111 -5.42 -13.25 -1.99
CA ILE A 111 -6.82 -13.53 -1.65
C ILE A 111 -7.39 -12.40 -0.81
N SER A 112 -6.66 -11.96 0.23
CA SER A 112 -7.12 -10.87 1.10
C SER A 112 -7.35 -9.57 0.32
N ILE A 113 -6.48 -9.20 -0.62
CA ILE A 113 -6.71 -8.04 -1.48
C ILE A 113 -7.98 -8.21 -2.30
N LYS A 114 -8.16 -9.36 -2.96
CA LYS A 114 -9.32 -9.65 -3.81
C LYS A 114 -10.63 -9.68 -3.03
N ASP A 115 -10.58 -10.11 -1.77
CA ASP A 115 -11.72 -10.18 -0.86
C ASP A 115 -11.95 -8.86 -0.09
N LEU A 116 -11.38 -7.74 -0.56
CA LEU A 116 -11.55 -6.39 -0.03
C LEU A 116 -10.94 -6.18 1.38
N PHE A 117 -9.99 -7.01 1.80
CA PHE A 117 -9.26 -6.86 3.06
C PHE A 117 -7.97 -6.02 2.90
N SER A 118 -8.04 -5.00 2.05
CA SER A 118 -6.96 -4.04 1.85
C SER A 118 -7.45 -2.60 1.98
N VAL A 119 -6.54 -1.71 2.37
CA VAL A 119 -6.72 -0.27 2.34
C VAL A 119 -5.52 0.39 1.69
N ALA A 120 -5.75 1.50 1.00
CA ALA A 120 -4.69 2.33 0.47
C ALA A 120 -4.38 3.46 1.47
N VAL A 121 -3.10 3.68 1.73
CA VAL A 121 -2.61 4.71 2.66
C VAL A 121 -1.78 5.72 1.89
N GLU A 122 -2.07 7.00 2.12
CA GLU A 122 -1.26 8.15 1.72
C GLU A 122 -0.53 8.66 2.97
N SER A 123 0.79 8.76 2.91
CA SER A 123 1.64 9.21 4.00
C SER A 123 2.77 10.10 3.49
N ILE A 124 2.40 11.24 2.94
CA ILE A 124 3.35 12.21 2.39
C ILE A 124 4.08 12.90 3.55
N PRO A 125 5.41 12.98 3.53
CA PRO A 125 6.18 13.62 4.59
C PRO A 125 5.73 15.06 4.85
N GLY A 126 5.44 15.37 6.13
CA GLY A 126 4.95 16.67 6.56
C GLY A 126 3.43 16.87 6.44
N GLU A 127 2.69 15.86 6.00
CA GLU A 127 1.23 15.85 5.95
C GLU A 127 0.63 14.80 6.89
N SER A 128 -0.64 14.96 7.23
CA SER A 128 -1.38 13.92 7.95
C SER A 128 -1.69 12.76 7.03
N SER A 129 -1.44 11.54 7.48
CA SER A 129 -1.77 10.34 6.72
C SER A 129 -3.27 10.23 6.46
N ARG A 130 -3.64 9.77 5.26
CA ARG A 130 -5.01 9.51 4.84
C ARG A 130 -5.15 8.03 4.50
N VAL A 131 -6.29 7.45 4.85
CA VAL A 131 -6.57 6.02 4.65
C VAL A 131 -7.88 5.87 3.90
N TYR A 132 -7.89 5.05 2.85
CA TYR A 132 -9.04 4.84 1.98
C TYR A 132 -9.37 3.35 1.88
N GLY A 133 -10.67 3.02 1.91
CA GLY A 133 -11.14 1.65 1.78
C GLY A 133 -12.43 1.39 2.57
N PRO A 134 -12.75 0.12 2.88
CA PRO A 134 -13.90 -0.23 3.70
C PRO A 134 -13.82 0.37 5.10
N PHE A 135 -14.91 0.98 5.58
CA PHE A 135 -14.93 1.76 6.84
C PHE A 135 -14.31 1.03 8.05
N ARG A 136 -14.63 -0.26 8.22
CA ARG A 136 -14.10 -1.03 9.36
C ARG A 136 -12.57 -1.16 9.30
N LEU A 137 -12.02 -1.40 8.11
CA LEU A 137 -10.58 -1.54 7.90
C LEU A 137 -9.88 -0.18 8.05
N VAL A 138 -10.46 0.89 7.47
CA VAL A 138 -9.96 2.26 7.65
C VAL A 138 -9.84 2.61 9.13
N LYS A 139 -10.91 2.36 9.91
CA LYS A 139 -10.90 2.62 11.36
C LYS A 139 -9.78 1.84 12.08
N TYR A 140 -9.59 0.58 11.73
CA TYR A 140 -8.54 -0.25 12.32
C TYR A 140 -7.14 0.22 11.92
N VAL A 141 -6.93 0.53 10.65
CA VAL A 141 -5.63 0.99 10.17
C VAL A 141 -5.28 2.37 10.72
N LEU A 142 -6.23 3.28 10.89
CA LEU A 142 -6.00 4.56 11.59
C LEU A 142 -5.54 4.34 13.03
N PHE A 143 -6.08 3.33 13.73
CA PHE A 143 -5.57 2.92 15.04
C PHE A 143 -4.12 2.42 14.95
N LEU A 144 -3.80 1.54 14.00
CA LEU A 144 -2.43 1.04 13.80
C LEU A 144 -1.45 2.17 13.48
N LEU A 145 -1.82 3.11 12.61
CA LEU A 145 -0.99 4.28 12.25
C LEU A 145 -0.68 5.16 13.46
N ARG A 146 -1.58 5.24 14.42
CA ARG A 146 -1.40 6.08 15.61
C ARG A 146 -0.67 5.37 16.74
N GLU A 147 -1.02 4.11 17.01
CA GLU A 147 -0.58 3.42 18.23
C GLU A 147 0.56 2.41 18.00
N VAL A 148 0.68 1.87 16.80
CA VAL A 148 1.60 0.75 16.52
C VAL A 148 2.72 1.15 15.57
N LEU A 149 2.39 1.66 14.39
CA LEU A 149 3.37 1.88 13.33
C LEU A 149 4.48 2.89 13.69
N PRO A 150 4.25 3.99 14.44
CA PRO A 150 5.35 4.89 14.81
C PRO A 150 6.43 4.21 15.66
N GLN A 151 6.03 3.25 16.50
CA GLN A 151 6.97 2.47 17.28
C GLN A 151 7.64 1.39 16.44
N GLN A 152 6.91 0.79 15.51
CA GLN A 152 7.46 -0.15 14.54
C GLN A 152 8.49 0.54 13.63
N ASP A 153 8.22 1.74 13.15
CA ASP A 153 9.15 2.52 12.32
C ASP A 153 10.46 2.80 13.09
N THR A 154 10.37 3.20 14.37
CA THR A 154 11.53 3.38 15.23
C THR A 154 12.34 2.08 15.37
N LEU A 155 11.67 0.95 15.53
CA LEU A 155 12.30 -0.36 15.58
C LEU A 155 13.00 -0.72 14.27
N CYS A 156 12.34 -0.50 13.12
CA CYS A 156 12.91 -0.77 11.80
C CYS A 156 14.16 0.08 11.52
N VAL A 157 14.18 1.33 11.95
CA VAL A 157 15.37 2.19 11.84
C VAL A 157 16.53 1.61 12.68
N GLU A 158 16.27 1.18 13.90
CA GLU A 158 17.32 0.58 14.75
C GLU A 158 17.78 -0.78 14.21
N GLU A 159 16.87 -1.62 13.70
CA GLU A 159 17.23 -2.86 13.01
C GLU A 159 18.12 -2.59 11.80
N GLY A 160 17.76 -1.63 10.96
CA GLY A 160 18.56 -1.23 9.79
C GLY A 160 19.95 -0.75 10.18
N ARG A 161 20.06 0.09 11.22
CA ARG A 161 21.35 0.56 11.76
C ARG A 161 22.23 -0.61 12.25
N LEU A 162 21.64 -1.56 12.98
CA LEU A 162 22.35 -2.74 13.47
C LEU A 162 22.76 -3.67 12.33
N MET A 163 21.92 -3.84 11.31
CA MET A 163 22.27 -4.63 10.12
C MET A 163 23.49 -4.04 9.40
N LEU A 164 23.51 -2.71 9.19
CA LEU A 164 24.66 -2.02 8.60
C LEU A 164 25.93 -2.17 9.45
N ALA A 165 25.82 -2.04 10.77
CA ALA A 165 26.95 -2.23 11.69
C ALA A 165 27.49 -3.67 11.61
N HIS A 166 26.61 -4.68 11.54
CA HIS A 166 27.01 -6.07 11.37
C HIS A 166 27.76 -6.30 10.05
N LEU A 167 27.26 -5.75 8.96
CA LEU A 167 27.93 -5.83 7.64
C LEU A 167 29.28 -5.11 7.63
N ALA A 168 29.45 -4.07 8.46
CA ALA A 168 30.72 -3.37 8.66
C ALA A 168 31.68 -4.10 9.62
N GLY A 169 31.32 -5.28 10.15
CA GLY A 169 32.18 -6.14 10.97
C GLY A 169 31.93 -6.04 12.49
N ASP A 170 30.90 -5.33 12.95
CA ASP A 170 30.52 -5.32 14.38
C ASP A 170 29.84 -6.64 14.77
N ALA A 171 30.62 -7.51 15.42
CA ALA A 171 30.13 -8.81 15.88
C ALA A 171 29.03 -8.71 16.97
N SER A 172 28.97 -7.60 17.72
CA SER A 172 27.96 -7.39 18.76
C SER A 172 26.58 -7.06 18.20
N ALA A 173 26.50 -6.48 16.99
CA ALA A 173 25.27 -6.08 16.34
C ALA A 173 24.31 -7.24 16.11
N ALA A 174 24.81 -8.43 15.75
CA ALA A 174 23.98 -9.63 15.57
C ALA A 174 23.26 -10.05 16.86
N LYS A 175 23.91 -9.89 18.03
CA LYS A 175 23.28 -10.17 19.33
C LYS A 175 22.18 -9.15 19.63
N SER A 176 22.45 -7.87 19.37
CA SER A 176 21.47 -6.79 19.55
C SER A 176 20.24 -6.98 18.65
N LEU A 177 20.41 -7.35 17.38
CA LEU A 177 19.31 -7.67 16.45
C LEU A 177 18.39 -8.77 17.02
N LYS A 178 18.95 -9.83 17.59
CA LYS A 178 18.16 -10.91 18.19
C LYS A 178 17.27 -10.44 19.35
N THR A 179 17.68 -9.41 20.10
CA THR A 179 16.86 -8.88 21.20
C THR A 179 15.64 -8.12 20.73
N LEU A 180 15.66 -7.61 19.49
CA LEU A 180 14.52 -6.89 18.89
C LEU A 180 13.47 -7.85 18.35
N SER A 181 13.80 -9.12 18.12
CA SER A 181 12.89 -10.12 17.56
C SER A 181 11.59 -10.25 18.37
N GLY A 182 10.44 -10.29 17.65
CA GLY A 182 9.11 -10.45 18.24
C GLY A 182 8.60 -9.23 19.01
N TRP A 183 9.29 -8.09 18.94
CA TRP A 183 8.86 -6.88 19.66
C TRP A 183 7.46 -6.42 19.25
N THR A 184 7.16 -6.39 17.94
CA THR A 184 5.84 -5.98 17.42
C THR A 184 4.72 -6.87 17.93
N ALA A 185 4.92 -8.20 17.93
CA ALA A 185 3.92 -9.14 18.45
C ALA A 185 3.63 -8.87 19.93
N ARG A 186 4.69 -8.75 20.75
CA ARG A 186 4.53 -8.43 22.19
C ARG A 186 3.81 -7.10 22.40
N ARG A 187 4.08 -6.09 21.57
CA ARG A 187 3.40 -4.79 21.65
C ARG A 187 1.92 -4.90 21.31
N LEU A 188 1.57 -5.64 20.26
CA LEU A 188 0.18 -5.89 19.91
C LEU A 188 -0.56 -6.62 21.04
N ASP A 189 0.05 -7.65 21.65
CA ASP A 189 -0.52 -8.37 22.78
C ASP A 189 -0.88 -7.43 23.95
N THR A 190 -0.03 -6.42 24.22
CA THR A 190 -0.32 -5.44 25.28
C THR A 190 -1.42 -4.45 24.94
N LEU A 191 -1.74 -4.26 23.67
CA LEU A 191 -2.83 -3.36 23.22
C LEU A 191 -4.20 -4.08 23.21
N TRP A 192 -4.19 -5.41 23.17
CA TRP A 192 -5.42 -6.23 23.13
C TRP A 192 -5.75 -6.89 24.47
N ALA A 193 -4.88 -6.77 25.46
CA ALA A 193 -5.11 -7.24 26.84
C ALA A 193 -5.97 -6.25 27.62
#